data_d274215ff0993c854ad3721f1db4b616
#
_entry.id   d274215ff0993c854ad3721f1db4b616
#
_cell.length_a   1.000
_cell.length_b   1.000
_cell.length_c   1.000
_cell.angle_alpha   90.00
_cell.angle_beta   90.00
_cell.angle_gamma   90.00
#
_symmetry.space_group_name_H-M   'P 1'
#
loop_
_entity.id
_entity.type
_entity.pdbx_description
1 polymer ?
#
loop_
_entity_poly.entity_id
_entity_poly.type
_entity_poly.pdbx_seq_one_letter_code
_entity_poly.pdbx_strand_id
1 'polypeptide(L)'
;MEEKVYEYLKALVAVPGISDTDDEKMAAERIGEILKAQSYFQVYPENFGEIMIPGDAKKRPLVYGLVRGNKSSGRTVIFTGHYDVVGVEDYGPLKPLAFSMEELKAAFEREYSERMSRRMAEVRSCEDAGEMHGREGSSAATLRAGSAHGPEEDFWKDVVSGEWIFGRGAADMKGGLATGLAVLDEIGEQVLDGTDRLNGNILFLAVPDEESYSAGMRGAAGFLMDLREREGLSYDLLIDLEPMSRDEEGQEVFLGSVGKCMPVVLVQGRTAHVSRCFDGINAVGVLGRMFEKTELSAEFAEMFDGEVCMPPTWLNFRDRKREYDVSVPARAAGYLNVLSFRSGPEEIIEKLRECGYEAFSGYIDKMEEERKKLEGKLCGRRILRTENVPEDIERTAGGQEKKQDFEVLSFAELAERCREKDSDGFERFFREQKTQMEQKIQNGETNYPQA
;
A
#
# COMPACT_ATOMS: atom_id res chain seq x y z
N MET A 1 -19.42 -26.42 -6.63
CA MET A 1 -18.90 -25.09 -6.21
C MET A 1 -17.41 -25.17 -5.82
N GLU A 2 -17.02 -25.90 -4.75
CA GLU A 2 -15.62 -25.96 -4.26
C GLU A 2 -14.61 -26.36 -5.33
N GLU A 3 -14.86 -27.42 -6.09
CA GLU A 3 -13.98 -27.88 -7.19
C GLU A 3 -13.82 -26.77 -8.26
N LYS A 4 -14.90 -26.08 -8.62
CA LYS A 4 -14.89 -24.97 -9.59
C LYS A 4 -14.05 -23.80 -9.07
N VAL A 5 -14.18 -23.43 -7.79
CA VAL A 5 -13.35 -22.38 -7.14
C VAL A 5 -11.87 -22.79 -7.18
N TYR A 6 -11.55 -24.03 -6.84
CA TYR A 6 -10.17 -24.52 -6.86
C TYR A 6 -9.54 -24.46 -8.27
N GLU A 7 -10.25 -24.90 -9.29
CA GLU A 7 -9.78 -24.87 -10.67
C GLU A 7 -9.56 -23.43 -11.16
N TYR A 8 -10.48 -22.51 -10.85
CA TYR A 8 -10.30 -21.10 -11.18
C TYR A 8 -9.13 -20.46 -10.41
N LEU A 9 -9.00 -20.75 -9.11
CA LEU A 9 -7.88 -20.28 -8.32
C LEU A 9 -6.54 -20.77 -8.89
N LYS A 10 -6.45 -22.06 -9.22
CA LYS A 10 -5.26 -22.64 -9.83
C LYS A 10 -4.90 -21.95 -11.15
N ALA A 11 -5.89 -21.69 -11.99
CA ALA A 11 -5.70 -21.00 -13.27
C ALA A 11 -5.24 -19.54 -13.08
N LEU A 12 -5.77 -18.84 -12.06
CA LEU A 12 -5.39 -17.47 -11.76
C LEU A 12 -4.02 -17.35 -11.10
N VAL A 13 -3.70 -18.25 -10.15
CA VAL A 13 -2.39 -18.24 -9.47
C VAL A 13 -1.26 -18.58 -10.44
N ALA A 14 -1.49 -19.47 -11.40
CA ALA A 14 -0.47 -19.84 -12.40
C ALA A 14 0.01 -18.67 -13.27
N VAL A 15 -0.72 -17.56 -13.32
CA VAL A 15 -0.30 -16.32 -13.97
C VAL A 15 0.16 -15.33 -12.90
N PRO A 16 1.41 -14.86 -12.92
CA PRO A 16 1.97 -14.03 -11.85
C PRO A 16 1.12 -12.80 -11.51
N GLY A 17 0.99 -11.85 -12.42
CA GLY A 17 0.25 -10.61 -12.18
C GLY A 17 0.95 -9.67 -11.20
N ILE A 18 2.29 -9.68 -11.11
CA ILE A 18 3.02 -8.81 -10.19
C ILE A 18 2.75 -7.35 -10.54
N SER A 19 2.35 -6.58 -9.54
CA SER A 19 2.02 -5.15 -9.65
C SER A 19 3.14 -4.36 -10.31
N ASP A 20 2.77 -3.38 -11.13
CA ASP A 20 3.72 -2.54 -11.86
C ASP A 20 4.52 -3.27 -12.95
N THR A 21 4.14 -4.51 -13.33
CA THR A 21 4.75 -5.28 -14.43
C THR A 21 3.76 -5.56 -15.55
N ASP A 22 4.25 -6.08 -16.67
CA ASP A 22 3.38 -6.52 -17.78
C ASP A 22 2.59 -7.80 -17.44
N ASP A 23 2.94 -8.49 -16.34
CA ASP A 23 2.24 -9.69 -15.88
C ASP A 23 0.78 -9.39 -15.50
N GLU A 24 0.47 -8.16 -15.07
CA GLU A 24 -0.91 -7.72 -14.79
C GLU A 24 -1.82 -7.89 -16.03
N LYS A 25 -1.32 -7.61 -17.23
CA LYS A 25 -2.10 -7.81 -18.47
C LYS A 25 -2.39 -9.29 -18.73
N MET A 26 -1.41 -10.15 -18.45
CA MET A 26 -1.59 -11.60 -18.59
C MET A 26 -2.63 -12.13 -17.59
N ALA A 27 -2.66 -11.57 -16.36
CA ALA A 27 -3.67 -11.91 -15.37
C ALA A 27 -5.07 -11.47 -15.82
N ALA A 28 -5.20 -10.28 -16.39
CA ALA A 28 -6.45 -9.80 -16.98
C ALA A 28 -6.93 -10.71 -18.14
N GLU A 29 -6.04 -11.04 -19.06
CA GLU A 29 -6.33 -11.97 -20.17
C GLU A 29 -6.82 -13.32 -19.64
N ARG A 30 -6.21 -13.85 -18.59
CA ARG A 30 -6.64 -15.11 -17.97
C ARG A 30 -8.06 -15.03 -17.41
N ILE A 31 -8.43 -13.93 -16.75
CA ILE A 31 -9.80 -13.71 -16.29
C ILE A 31 -10.77 -13.63 -17.45
N GLY A 32 -10.40 -12.91 -18.52
CA GLY A 32 -11.18 -12.82 -19.73
C GLY A 32 -11.41 -14.19 -20.40
N GLU A 33 -10.39 -15.05 -20.43
CA GLU A 33 -10.51 -16.44 -20.93
C GLU A 33 -11.49 -17.27 -20.08
N ILE A 34 -11.43 -17.15 -18.76
CA ILE A 34 -12.37 -17.84 -17.85
C ILE A 34 -13.80 -17.38 -18.09
N LEU A 35 -14.05 -16.06 -18.15
CA LEU A 35 -15.37 -15.52 -18.43
C LEU A 35 -15.90 -16.00 -19.79
N LYS A 36 -15.08 -15.94 -20.83
CA LYS A 36 -15.42 -16.41 -22.16
C LYS A 36 -15.81 -17.88 -22.21
N ALA A 37 -15.23 -18.70 -21.34
CA ALA A 37 -15.52 -20.15 -21.26
C ALA A 37 -16.84 -20.46 -20.54
N GLN A 38 -17.37 -19.55 -19.73
CA GLN A 38 -18.62 -19.75 -19.01
C GLN A 38 -19.84 -19.78 -19.95
N SER A 39 -20.76 -20.70 -19.71
CA SER A 39 -21.91 -20.94 -20.59
C SER A 39 -22.76 -19.69 -20.84
N TYR A 40 -22.95 -18.86 -19.80
CA TYR A 40 -23.73 -17.62 -19.94
C TYR A 40 -23.11 -16.65 -20.94
N PHE A 41 -21.79 -16.44 -20.90
CA PHE A 41 -21.10 -15.51 -21.80
C PHE A 41 -20.86 -16.09 -23.20
N GLN A 42 -21.01 -17.39 -23.38
CA GLN A 42 -21.07 -17.98 -24.72
C GLN A 42 -22.40 -17.62 -25.43
N VAL A 43 -23.49 -17.48 -24.67
CA VAL A 43 -24.80 -17.07 -25.17
C VAL A 43 -24.90 -15.55 -25.29
N TYR A 44 -24.34 -14.80 -24.34
CA TYR A 44 -24.39 -13.35 -24.24
C TYR A 44 -22.99 -12.73 -24.21
N PRO A 45 -22.24 -12.79 -25.32
CA PRO A 45 -20.85 -12.33 -25.37
C PRO A 45 -20.70 -10.81 -25.18
N GLU A 46 -21.75 -10.03 -25.37
CA GLU A 46 -21.78 -8.59 -25.13
C GLU A 46 -21.77 -8.21 -23.65
N ASN A 47 -22.04 -9.15 -22.76
CA ASN A 47 -22.14 -8.93 -21.33
C ASN A 47 -20.81 -9.11 -20.59
N PHE A 48 -19.71 -9.38 -21.27
CA PHE A 48 -18.38 -9.34 -20.67
C PHE A 48 -17.38 -8.61 -21.57
N GLY A 49 -16.27 -8.18 -21.00
CA GLY A 49 -15.22 -7.53 -21.78
C GLY A 49 -14.10 -6.95 -20.94
N GLU A 50 -13.15 -6.37 -21.66
CA GLU A 50 -12.02 -5.66 -21.13
C GLU A 50 -12.14 -4.18 -21.49
N ILE A 51 -11.91 -3.31 -20.50
CA ILE A 51 -11.99 -1.86 -20.66
C ILE A 51 -10.64 -1.26 -20.30
N MET A 52 -9.99 -0.64 -21.27
CA MET A 52 -8.73 0.05 -21.04
C MET A 52 -8.93 1.26 -20.11
N ILE A 53 -8.11 1.34 -19.06
CA ILE A 53 -8.17 2.44 -18.10
C ILE A 53 -7.68 3.72 -18.78
N PRO A 54 -8.50 4.80 -18.86
CA PRO A 54 -8.10 6.04 -19.47
C PRO A 54 -6.90 6.67 -18.77
N GLY A 55 -5.81 6.93 -19.51
CA GLY A 55 -4.61 7.57 -18.97
C GLY A 55 -3.70 6.65 -18.18
N ASP A 56 -3.98 5.36 -18.08
CA ASP A 56 -3.04 4.42 -17.50
C ASP A 56 -1.83 4.24 -18.41
N ALA A 57 -0.65 4.63 -17.93
CA ALA A 57 0.60 4.54 -18.68
C ALA A 57 0.95 3.10 -19.07
N LYS A 58 0.56 2.13 -18.25
CA LYS A 58 0.81 0.70 -18.48
C LYS A 58 -0.24 0.01 -19.33
N LYS A 59 -1.35 0.69 -19.64
CA LYS A 59 -2.45 0.18 -20.46
C LYS A 59 -3.02 -1.14 -19.91
N ARG A 60 -3.31 -1.13 -18.62
CA ARG A 60 -3.94 -2.28 -17.93
C ARG A 60 -5.46 -2.20 -18.09
N PRO A 61 -6.15 -3.30 -18.39
CA PRO A 61 -7.59 -3.28 -18.54
C PRO A 61 -8.32 -3.54 -17.21
N LEU A 62 -9.53 -3.03 -17.08
CA LEU A 62 -10.56 -3.59 -16.22
C LEU A 62 -11.15 -4.79 -16.93
N VAL A 63 -11.49 -5.86 -16.18
CA VAL A 63 -12.19 -7.02 -16.75
C VAL A 63 -13.54 -7.15 -16.05
N TYR A 64 -14.62 -7.24 -16.83
CA TYR A 64 -15.96 -7.32 -16.24
C TYR A 64 -16.80 -8.42 -16.88
N GLY A 65 -17.79 -8.93 -16.12
CA GLY A 65 -18.83 -9.82 -16.56
C GLY A 65 -20.16 -9.48 -15.89
N LEU A 66 -21.23 -9.27 -16.67
CA LEU A 66 -22.55 -8.89 -16.20
C LEU A 66 -23.55 -10.02 -16.45
N VAL A 67 -23.96 -10.73 -15.41
CA VAL A 67 -25.07 -11.71 -15.49
C VAL A 67 -26.36 -10.99 -15.14
N ARG A 68 -27.32 -11.04 -16.08
CA ARG A 68 -28.67 -10.46 -15.92
C ARG A 68 -29.65 -11.54 -15.51
N GLY A 69 -30.29 -11.35 -14.35
CA GLY A 69 -31.34 -12.25 -13.93
C GLY A 69 -32.56 -12.16 -14.83
N ASN A 70 -33.36 -13.23 -14.85
CA ASN A 70 -34.58 -13.33 -15.67
C ASN A 70 -35.69 -12.35 -15.27
N LYS A 71 -35.64 -11.81 -14.05
CA LYS A 71 -36.57 -10.77 -13.59
C LYS A 71 -35.98 -9.41 -13.94
N SER A 72 -36.52 -8.76 -14.93
CA SER A 72 -36.07 -7.46 -15.40
C SER A 72 -36.08 -6.40 -14.28
N SER A 73 -34.95 -6.20 -13.64
CA SER A 73 -34.71 -5.17 -12.65
C SER A 73 -33.30 -4.58 -12.87
N GLY A 74 -33.16 -3.26 -12.77
CA GLY A 74 -31.85 -2.61 -12.86
C GLY A 74 -30.97 -2.80 -11.61
N ARG A 75 -31.50 -3.39 -10.52
CA ARG A 75 -30.77 -3.64 -9.28
C ARG A 75 -29.57 -4.54 -9.53
N THR A 76 -28.43 -4.15 -9.04
CA THR A 76 -27.16 -4.84 -9.35
C THR A 76 -26.29 -4.92 -8.10
N VAL A 77 -25.79 -6.11 -7.84
CA VAL A 77 -24.71 -6.35 -6.86
C VAL A 77 -23.41 -6.44 -7.63
N ILE A 78 -22.38 -5.74 -7.16
CA ILE A 78 -21.04 -5.78 -7.73
C ILE A 78 -20.18 -6.71 -6.87
N PHE A 79 -19.54 -7.70 -7.51
CA PHE A 79 -18.41 -8.43 -6.94
C PHE A 79 -17.14 -7.82 -7.51
N THR A 80 -16.26 -7.34 -6.66
CA THR A 80 -14.98 -6.74 -7.11
C THR A 80 -13.79 -7.38 -6.42
N GLY A 81 -12.64 -7.21 -7.02
CA GLY A 81 -11.37 -7.62 -6.49
C GLY A 81 -10.22 -7.28 -7.43
N HIS A 82 -9.00 -7.28 -6.92
CA HIS A 82 -7.82 -7.03 -7.73
C HIS A 82 -7.16 -8.32 -8.24
N TYR A 83 -6.52 -8.22 -9.40
CA TYR A 83 -5.85 -9.36 -10.01
C TYR A 83 -4.33 -9.27 -9.95
N ASP A 84 -3.80 -8.12 -9.53
CA ASP A 84 -2.37 -7.95 -9.26
C ASP A 84 -1.98 -8.53 -7.90
N VAL A 85 -0.69 -8.69 -7.69
CA VAL A 85 -0.11 -9.23 -6.47
C VAL A 85 1.23 -8.55 -6.18
N VAL A 86 1.64 -8.50 -4.92
CA VAL A 86 2.99 -8.05 -4.55
C VAL A 86 4.08 -8.99 -5.07
N GLY A 87 5.32 -8.52 -5.03
CA GLY A 87 6.50 -9.29 -5.46
C GLY A 87 6.69 -10.60 -4.68
N VAL A 88 7.63 -11.41 -5.15
CA VAL A 88 7.93 -12.76 -4.61
C VAL A 88 9.31 -12.87 -3.96
N GLU A 89 9.92 -11.73 -3.60
CA GLU A 89 11.26 -11.71 -3.00
C GLU A 89 11.32 -12.42 -1.64
N ASP A 90 10.23 -12.39 -0.90
CA ASP A 90 10.02 -13.04 0.39
C ASP A 90 10.05 -14.59 0.32
N TYR A 91 9.81 -15.17 -0.87
CA TYR A 91 9.94 -16.61 -1.07
C TYR A 91 11.39 -17.12 -1.12
N GLY A 92 12.39 -16.24 -1.21
CA GLY A 92 13.79 -16.60 -1.25
C GLY A 92 14.12 -17.67 -2.32
N PRO A 93 14.67 -18.84 -1.95
CA PRO A 93 14.97 -19.91 -2.92
C PRO A 93 13.73 -20.52 -3.60
N LEU A 94 12.57 -20.39 -3.02
CA LEU A 94 11.29 -20.92 -3.54
C LEU A 94 10.58 -19.97 -4.51
N LYS A 95 11.14 -18.80 -4.81
CA LYS A 95 10.62 -17.85 -5.80
C LYS A 95 10.08 -18.48 -7.09
N PRO A 96 10.80 -19.42 -7.75
CA PRO A 96 10.32 -20.04 -8.97
C PRO A 96 9.01 -20.82 -8.80
N LEU A 97 8.66 -21.18 -7.58
CA LEU A 97 7.47 -21.96 -7.23
C LEU A 97 6.31 -21.11 -6.72
N ALA A 98 6.52 -19.80 -6.51
CA ALA A 98 5.54 -18.92 -5.88
C ALA A 98 4.17 -18.93 -6.55
N PHE A 99 4.11 -19.23 -7.86
CA PHE A 99 2.91 -19.31 -8.68
C PHE A 99 2.49 -20.72 -9.09
N SER A 100 3.08 -21.75 -8.44
CA SER A 100 2.80 -23.17 -8.67
C SER A 100 2.31 -23.82 -7.38
N MET A 101 1.00 -23.76 -7.12
CA MET A 101 0.40 -24.14 -5.83
C MET A 101 0.83 -25.54 -5.34
N GLU A 102 0.77 -26.55 -6.20
CA GLU A 102 1.13 -27.92 -5.83
C GLU A 102 2.63 -28.11 -5.63
N GLU A 103 3.46 -27.50 -6.48
CA GLU A 103 4.92 -27.61 -6.38
C GLU A 103 5.46 -26.87 -5.16
N LEU A 104 4.88 -25.70 -4.85
CA LEU A 104 5.21 -24.93 -3.67
C LEU A 104 4.85 -25.70 -2.39
N LYS A 105 3.64 -26.26 -2.32
CA LYS A 105 3.21 -27.09 -1.20
C LYS A 105 4.16 -28.29 -1.01
N ALA A 106 4.47 -29.00 -2.08
CA ALA A 106 5.39 -30.13 -2.02
C ALA A 106 6.81 -29.70 -1.59
N ALA A 107 7.25 -28.47 -1.91
CA ALA A 107 8.51 -27.93 -1.42
C ALA A 107 8.47 -27.66 0.09
N PHE A 108 7.41 -27.09 0.61
CA PHE A 108 7.22 -26.87 2.06
C PHE A 108 7.15 -28.20 2.83
N GLU A 109 6.43 -29.20 2.32
CA GLU A 109 6.36 -30.55 2.94
C GLU A 109 7.73 -31.22 3.01
N ARG A 110 8.56 -31.08 1.97
CA ARG A 110 9.96 -31.59 1.99
C ARG A 110 10.79 -30.83 3.03
N GLU A 111 10.72 -29.53 3.08
CA GLU A 111 11.45 -28.71 4.05
C GLU A 111 11.07 -29.06 5.49
N TYR A 112 9.79 -29.25 5.76
CA TYR A 112 9.31 -29.71 7.06
C TYR A 112 9.91 -31.10 7.43
N SER A 113 9.89 -32.04 6.51
CA SER A 113 10.42 -33.37 6.73
C SER A 113 11.90 -33.36 7.03
N GLU A 114 12.69 -32.54 6.32
CA GLU A 114 14.11 -32.36 6.58
C GLU A 114 14.38 -31.72 7.95
N ARG A 115 13.59 -30.69 8.30
CA ARG A 115 13.67 -30.01 9.59
C ARG A 115 13.40 -30.98 10.75
N MET A 116 12.35 -31.79 10.65
CA MET A 116 12.03 -32.78 11.66
C MET A 116 13.11 -33.85 11.78
N SER A 117 13.68 -34.30 10.66
CA SER A 117 14.78 -35.26 10.64
C SER A 117 16.04 -34.72 11.33
N ARG A 118 16.42 -33.47 11.11
CA ARG A 118 17.53 -32.79 11.79
C ARG A 118 17.28 -32.69 13.30
N ARG A 119 16.08 -32.25 13.70
CA ARG A 119 15.71 -32.13 15.12
C ARG A 119 15.78 -33.50 15.84
N MET A 120 15.32 -34.56 15.20
CA MET A 120 15.43 -35.92 15.76
C MET A 120 16.88 -36.40 15.87
N ALA A 121 17.74 -36.05 14.91
CA ALA A 121 19.16 -36.39 14.96
C ALA A 121 19.89 -35.65 16.10
N GLU A 122 19.56 -34.38 16.32
CA GLU A 122 20.08 -33.58 17.44
C GLU A 122 19.68 -34.17 18.79
N VAL A 123 18.41 -34.56 18.95
CA VAL A 123 17.92 -35.20 20.20
C VAL A 123 18.68 -36.52 20.45
N ARG A 124 18.84 -37.35 19.45
CA ARG A 124 19.61 -38.60 19.58
C ARG A 124 21.08 -38.36 19.94
N SER A 125 21.72 -37.36 19.34
CA SER A 125 23.11 -37.02 19.65
C SER A 125 23.27 -36.50 21.09
N CYS A 126 22.28 -35.81 21.66
CA CYS A 126 22.27 -35.38 23.06
C CYS A 126 22.06 -36.58 24.01
N GLU A 127 21.22 -37.54 23.64
CA GLU A 127 21.02 -38.79 24.41
C GLU A 127 22.28 -39.63 24.43
N ASP A 128 22.96 -39.81 23.29
CA ASP A 128 24.22 -40.58 23.16
C ASP A 128 25.40 -39.90 23.87
N ALA A 129 25.40 -38.58 23.99
CA ALA A 129 26.42 -37.81 24.71
C ALA A 129 26.31 -37.87 26.24
N GLY A 130 25.31 -38.54 26.80
CA GLY A 130 25.14 -38.72 28.24
C GLY A 130 24.80 -37.47 29.03
N GLU A 131 24.43 -36.37 28.38
CA GLU A 131 24.14 -35.08 29.01
C GLU A 131 22.78 -35.02 29.72
N MET A 132 21.97 -36.04 29.63
CA MET A 132 20.62 -36.13 30.20
C MET A 132 20.53 -36.61 31.65
N HIS A 133 21.63 -37.02 32.29
CA HIS A 133 21.59 -37.60 33.63
C HIS A 133 21.78 -36.58 34.79
N GLY A 134 21.77 -35.29 34.53
CA GLY A 134 22.08 -34.27 35.55
C GLY A 134 21.08 -33.12 35.72
N ARG A 135 19.97 -33.08 34.99
CA ARG A 135 18.95 -32.04 35.14
C ARG A 135 17.53 -32.59 35.21
N GLU A 136 17.23 -33.21 36.33
CA GLU A 136 15.84 -33.38 36.75
C GLU A 136 15.27 -31.96 36.97
N GLY A 137 14.46 -31.49 36.04
CA GLY A 137 13.59 -30.36 36.27
C GLY A 137 13.34 -29.32 35.15
N SER A 138 13.96 -29.40 33.96
CA SER A 138 13.80 -28.26 33.06
C SER A 138 13.57 -28.50 31.56
N SER A 139 13.92 -29.63 30.96
CA SER A 139 13.86 -29.69 29.49
C SER A 139 12.78 -30.59 28.87
N ALA A 140 12.40 -31.67 29.55
CA ALA A 140 11.31 -32.53 29.05
C ALA A 140 9.91 -32.02 29.41
N ALA A 141 9.80 -31.22 30.48
CA ALA A 141 8.53 -30.58 30.88
C ALA A 141 8.23 -29.33 30.05
N THR A 142 9.25 -28.62 29.57
CA THR A 142 9.08 -27.40 28.73
C THR A 142 8.61 -27.76 27.32
N LEU A 143 8.79 -29.02 26.87
CA LEU A 143 8.23 -29.52 25.60
C LEU A 143 6.79 -30.00 25.73
N ARG A 144 6.19 -29.98 26.93
CA ARG A 144 4.82 -30.43 27.20
C ARG A 144 3.90 -29.35 27.83
N ALA A 145 4.41 -28.19 28.22
CA ALA A 145 3.61 -27.14 28.82
C ALA A 145 3.49 -25.95 27.86
N GLY A 146 2.27 -25.67 27.46
CA GLY A 146 1.79 -24.59 26.63
C GLY A 146 2.54 -23.24 26.74
N SER A 147 3.60 -23.11 25.96
CA SER A 147 4.03 -21.82 25.51
C SER A 147 3.24 -21.49 24.22
N ALA A 148 2.71 -20.30 24.10
CA ALA A 148 2.10 -19.81 22.88
C ALA A 148 3.02 -20.21 21.72
N HIS A 149 2.51 -21.00 20.77
CA HIS A 149 3.25 -21.39 19.58
C HIS A 149 3.59 -20.12 18.80
N GLY A 150 4.84 -19.98 18.36
CA GLY A 150 5.20 -18.83 17.53
C GLY A 150 4.62 -18.99 16.11
N PRO A 151 4.49 -17.89 15.35
CA PRO A 151 3.93 -17.93 13.99
C PRO A 151 4.57 -18.98 13.06
N GLU A 152 5.83 -19.29 13.29
CA GLU A 152 6.56 -20.33 12.54
C GLU A 152 6.05 -21.75 12.82
N GLU A 153 5.69 -22.07 14.05
CA GLU A 153 5.14 -23.39 14.41
C GLU A 153 3.72 -23.57 13.85
N ASP A 154 2.93 -22.51 13.80
CA ASP A 154 1.59 -22.55 13.22
C ASP A 154 1.65 -22.74 11.71
N PHE A 155 2.54 -22.05 11.01
CA PHE A 155 2.80 -22.25 9.59
C PHE A 155 3.10 -23.73 9.26
N TRP A 156 3.99 -24.37 10.03
CA TRP A 156 4.33 -25.78 9.76
C TRP A 156 3.19 -26.75 10.07
N LYS A 157 2.32 -26.43 11.02
CA LYS A 157 1.08 -27.20 11.24
C LYS A 157 0.16 -27.09 10.03
N ASP A 158 -0.02 -25.88 9.50
CA ASP A 158 -0.84 -25.64 8.32
C ASP A 158 -0.31 -26.40 7.10
N VAL A 159 1.01 -26.39 6.89
CA VAL A 159 1.65 -27.16 5.80
C VAL A 159 1.28 -28.65 5.85
N VAL A 160 1.33 -29.26 7.04
CA VAL A 160 1.11 -30.72 7.17
C VAL A 160 -0.36 -31.11 7.37
N SER A 161 -1.24 -30.16 7.68
CA SER A 161 -2.67 -30.42 7.86
C SER A 161 -3.36 -30.91 6.58
N GLY A 162 -2.87 -30.49 5.43
CA GLY A 162 -3.52 -30.74 4.15
C GLY A 162 -4.70 -29.82 3.83
N GLU A 163 -5.06 -28.92 4.75
CA GLU A 163 -6.24 -28.06 4.66
C GLU A 163 -5.94 -26.71 3.97
N TRP A 164 -4.65 -26.38 3.74
CA TRP A 164 -4.22 -25.09 3.21
C TRP A 164 -3.68 -25.18 1.79
N ILE A 165 -3.91 -24.11 1.05
CA ILE A 165 -3.41 -23.84 -0.29
C ILE A 165 -2.32 -22.76 -0.18
N PHE A 166 -1.19 -22.99 -0.84
CA PHE A 166 -0.05 -22.06 -0.82
C PHE A 166 0.22 -21.52 -2.22
N GLY A 167 0.42 -20.21 -2.33
CA GLY A 167 0.75 -19.52 -3.57
C GLY A 167 0.69 -18.03 -3.44
N ARG A 168 1.52 -17.30 -4.15
CA ARG A 168 1.40 -15.83 -4.19
C ARG A 168 0.06 -15.45 -4.80
N GLY A 169 -0.69 -14.58 -4.09
CA GLY A 169 -2.02 -14.15 -4.48
C GLY A 169 -3.13 -15.18 -4.22
N ALA A 170 -2.83 -16.37 -3.65
CA ALA A 170 -3.86 -17.37 -3.38
C ALA A 170 -4.90 -16.87 -2.36
N ALA A 171 -4.48 -16.13 -1.34
CA ALA A 171 -5.37 -15.46 -0.40
C ALA A 171 -5.71 -14.05 -0.90
N ASP A 172 -4.71 -13.24 -1.15
CA ASP A 172 -4.78 -11.84 -1.52
C ASP A 172 -4.41 -11.67 -3.00
N MET A 173 -5.45 -11.41 -3.94
CA MET A 173 -6.83 -11.78 -3.60
C MET A 173 -7.46 -12.67 -4.69
N LYS A 174 -6.62 -13.46 -5.40
CA LYS A 174 -7.10 -14.35 -6.47
C LYS A 174 -8.08 -15.42 -5.97
N GLY A 175 -8.04 -15.77 -4.67
CA GLY A 175 -9.00 -16.65 -4.03
C GLY A 175 -10.41 -16.06 -4.03
N GLY A 176 -10.51 -14.78 -3.70
CA GLY A 176 -11.75 -14.02 -3.81
C GLY A 176 -12.25 -13.93 -5.24
N LEU A 177 -11.37 -13.57 -6.19
CA LEU A 177 -11.73 -13.55 -7.63
C LEU A 177 -12.22 -14.91 -8.14
N ALA A 178 -11.55 -16.01 -7.77
CA ALA A 178 -11.96 -17.36 -8.13
C ALA A 178 -13.34 -17.71 -7.59
N THR A 179 -13.63 -17.30 -6.35
CA THR A 179 -14.93 -17.46 -5.72
C THR A 179 -16.00 -16.65 -6.46
N GLY A 180 -15.72 -15.38 -6.75
CA GLY A 180 -16.63 -14.50 -7.51
C GLY A 180 -16.95 -15.04 -8.90
N LEU A 181 -15.92 -15.53 -9.62
CA LEU A 181 -16.08 -16.16 -10.93
C LEU A 181 -16.90 -17.45 -10.88
N ALA A 182 -16.72 -18.27 -9.84
CA ALA A 182 -17.47 -19.51 -9.68
C ALA A 182 -18.94 -19.24 -9.35
N VAL A 183 -19.22 -18.25 -8.49
CA VAL A 183 -20.60 -17.82 -8.19
C VAL A 183 -21.27 -17.24 -9.44
N LEU A 184 -20.54 -16.42 -10.20
CA LEU A 184 -21.05 -15.83 -11.44
C LEU A 184 -21.42 -16.91 -12.46
N ASP A 185 -20.58 -17.93 -12.62
CA ASP A 185 -20.81 -19.06 -13.52
C ASP A 185 -22.05 -19.89 -13.09
N GLU A 186 -22.14 -20.25 -11.83
CA GLU A 186 -23.29 -20.99 -11.26
C GLU A 186 -24.60 -20.25 -11.49
N ILE A 187 -24.62 -18.94 -11.22
CA ILE A 187 -25.81 -18.11 -11.43
C ILE A 187 -26.10 -17.93 -12.91
N GLY A 188 -25.08 -17.80 -13.76
CA GLY A 188 -25.23 -17.75 -15.21
C GLY A 188 -25.91 -19.00 -15.76
N GLU A 189 -25.51 -20.19 -15.31
CA GLU A 189 -26.17 -21.45 -15.63
C GLU A 189 -27.64 -21.46 -15.20
N GLN A 190 -27.95 -21.04 -13.96
CA GLN A 190 -29.32 -20.96 -13.47
C GLN A 190 -30.19 -19.98 -14.27
N VAL A 191 -29.60 -18.86 -14.75
CA VAL A 191 -30.30 -17.91 -15.62
C VAL A 191 -30.67 -18.57 -16.96
N LEU A 192 -29.73 -19.30 -17.55
CA LEU A 192 -29.96 -20.02 -18.82
C LEU A 192 -31.03 -21.08 -18.71
N ASP A 193 -31.04 -21.79 -17.58
CA ASP A 193 -32.03 -22.83 -17.30
C ASP A 193 -33.38 -22.28 -16.82
N GLY A 194 -33.49 -20.98 -16.56
CA GLY A 194 -34.67 -20.34 -16.03
C GLY A 194 -34.99 -20.67 -14.56
N THR A 195 -34.01 -21.18 -13.82
CA THR A 195 -34.17 -21.57 -12.39
C THR A 195 -33.65 -20.51 -11.44
N ASP A 196 -33.06 -19.42 -11.96
CA ASP A 196 -32.50 -18.34 -11.14
C ASP A 196 -33.57 -17.71 -10.24
N ARG A 197 -33.14 -17.24 -9.06
CA ARG A 197 -33.97 -16.51 -8.09
C ARG A 197 -33.62 -15.03 -8.00
N LEU A 198 -32.76 -14.57 -8.91
CA LEU A 198 -32.29 -13.19 -8.91
C LEU A 198 -33.42 -12.21 -9.21
N ASN A 199 -33.52 -11.16 -8.42
CA ASN A 199 -34.37 -10.01 -8.69
C ASN A 199 -33.48 -8.80 -9.08
N GLY A 200 -32.53 -9.02 -9.97
CA GLY A 200 -31.53 -8.04 -10.40
C GLY A 200 -30.40 -8.70 -11.17
N ASN A 201 -29.24 -8.11 -11.11
CA ASN A 201 -28.06 -8.52 -11.86
C ASN A 201 -26.86 -8.71 -10.93
N ILE A 202 -25.85 -9.44 -11.40
CA ILE A 202 -24.54 -9.51 -10.77
C ILE A 202 -23.51 -8.99 -11.76
N LEU A 203 -22.73 -8.02 -11.33
CA LEU A 203 -21.58 -7.50 -12.06
C LEU A 203 -20.30 -7.96 -11.38
N PHE A 204 -19.52 -8.78 -12.05
CA PHE A 204 -18.16 -9.09 -11.65
C PHE A 204 -17.22 -8.05 -12.26
N LEU A 205 -16.28 -7.53 -11.47
CA LEU A 205 -15.33 -6.52 -11.88
C LEU A 205 -13.96 -6.81 -11.26
N ALA A 206 -12.98 -7.17 -12.09
CA ALA A 206 -11.60 -7.36 -11.70
C ALA A 206 -10.75 -6.15 -12.12
N VAL A 207 -9.92 -5.66 -11.20
CA VAL A 207 -9.14 -4.43 -11.37
C VAL A 207 -7.64 -4.67 -11.17
N PRO A 208 -6.75 -3.90 -11.82
CA PRO A 208 -5.31 -3.90 -11.59
C PRO A 208 -4.89 -2.91 -10.49
N ASP A 209 -3.62 -3.02 -10.06
CA ASP A 209 -2.88 -1.96 -9.36
C ASP A 209 -3.42 -1.63 -7.96
N GLU A 210 -4.08 -2.57 -7.31
CA GLU A 210 -4.53 -2.35 -5.92
C GLU A 210 -3.33 -2.22 -4.99
N GLU A 211 -2.36 -3.11 -5.13
CA GLU A 211 -1.13 -3.20 -4.33
C GLU A 211 -0.17 -2.01 -4.51
N SER A 212 -0.55 -1.02 -5.31
CA SER A 212 0.25 0.17 -5.59
C SER A 212 -0.60 1.45 -5.51
N TYR A 213 -1.23 1.88 -6.61
CA TYR A 213 -1.94 3.18 -6.69
C TYR A 213 -3.43 3.09 -6.96
N SER A 214 -3.97 1.88 -7.01
CA SER A 214 -5.38 1.65 -7.30
C SER A 214 -5.84 2.32 -8.61
N ALA A 215 -4.99 2.32 -9.65
CA ALA A 215 -5.36 2.86 -10.95
C ALA A 215 -6.59 2.16 -11.50
N GLY A 216 -6.73 0.86 -11.20
CA GLY A 216 -7.88 0.05 -11.55
C GLY A 216 -9.18 0.59 -10.99
N MET A 217 -9.29 0.72 -9.68
CA MET A 217 -10.53 1.18 -9.05
C MET A 217 -10.84 2.65 -9.40
N ARG A 218 -9.83 3.50 -9.53
CA ARG A 218 -10.04 4.88 -10.02
C ARG A 218 -10.60 4.92 -11.43
N GLY A 219 -10.12 4.04 -12.33
CA GLY A 219 -10.68 3.89 -13.67
C GLY A 219 -12.06 3.26 -13.67
N ALA A 220 -12.29 2.30 -12.78
CA ALA A 220 -13.56 1.61 -12.61
C ALA A 220 -14.71 2.54 -12.22
N ALA A 221 -14.44 3.59 -11.43
CA ALA A 221 -15.46 4.56 -11.06
C ALA A 221 -16.14 5.21 -12.29
N GLY A 222 -15.34 5.65 -13.27
CA GLY A 222 -15.87 6.18 -14.54
C GLY A 222 -16.61 5.13 -15.35
N PHE A 223 -16.04 3.95 -15.50
CA PHE A 223 -16.67 2.83 -16.21
C PHE A 223 -18.02 2.42 -15.58
N LEU A 224 -18.09 2.33 -14.25
CA LEU A 224 -19.33 1.99 -13.56
C LEU A 224 -20.42 3.05 -13.75
N MET A 225 -20.06 4.33 -13.79
CA MET A 225 -21.01 5.41 -14.10
C MET A 225 -21.56 5.27 -15.52
N ASP A 226 -20.69 5.07 -16.50
CA ASP A 226 -21.08 4.91 -17.91
C ASP A 226 -21.94 3.65 -18.10
N LEU A 227 -21.55 2.53 -17.47
CA LEU A 227 -22.28 1.27 -17.56
C LEU A 227 -23.68 1.41 -16.94
N ARG A 228 -23.77 2.09 -15.80
CA ARG A 228 -25.06 2.35 -15.12
C ARG A 228 -26.02 3.10 -16.01
N GLU A 229 -25.56 4.17 -16.67
CA GLU A 229 -26.41 4.97 -17.55
C GLU A 229 -26.80 4.22 -18.81
N ARG A 230 -25.86 3.55 -19.46
CA ARG A 230 -26.08 2.81 -20.72
C ARG A 230 -27.01 1.64 -20.53
N GLU A 231 -26.88 0.91 -19.43
CA GLU A 231 -27.58 -0.36 -19.19
C GLU A 231 -28.77 -0.21 -18.21
N GLY A 232 -29.04 0.98 -17.70
CA GLY A 232 -30.12 1.24 -16.74
C GLY A 232 -29.93 0.54 -15.41
N LEU A 233 -28.68 0.42 -14.92
CA LEU A 233 -28.36 -0.29 -13.67
C LEU A 233 -28.51 0.61 -12.45
N SER A 234 -28.80 -0.02 -11.30
CA SER A 234 -28.75 0.58 -9.96
C SER A 234 -27.85 -0.27 -9.09
N TYR A 235 -26.74 0.29 -8.64
CA TYR A 235 -25.80 -0.43 -7.77
C TYR A 235 -26.28 -0.38 -6.33
N ASP A 236 -26.74 -1.52 -5.81
CA ASP A 236 -27.31 -1.64 -4.48
C ASP A 236 -26.27 -2.04 -3.44
N LEU A 237 -25.25 -2.81 -3.85
CA LEU A 237 -24.20 -3.34 -2.98
C LEU A 237 -22.95 -3.60 -3.81
N LEU A 238 -21.79 -3.31 -3.22
CA LEU A 238 -20.50 -3.76 -3.70
C LEU A 238 -19.90 -4.68 -2.65
N ILE A 239 -19.49 -5.86 -3.06
CA ILE A 239 -18.79 -6.86 -2.23
C ILE A 239 -17.36 -6.93 -2.75
N ASP A 240 -16.44 -6.46 -1.93
CA ASP A 240 -15.01 -6.65 -2.15
C ASP A 240 -14.62 -8.03 -1.63
N LEU A 241 -14.01 -8.82 -2.50
CA LEU A 241 -13.76 -10.24 -2.23
C LEU A 241 -12.38 -10.47 -1.57
N GLU A 242 -11.89 -9.45 -0.84
CA GLU A 242 -10.66 -9.51 -0.07
C GLU A 242 -10.67 -10.61 1.00
N PRO A 243 -9.50 -11.19 1.32
CA PRO A 243 -9.42 -12.18 2.36
C PRO A 243 -9.71 -11.57 3.73
N MET A 244 -10.52 -12.27 4.50
CA MET A 244 -10.87 -11.87 5.86
C MET A 244 -10.21 -12.78 6.87
N SER A 245 -9.74 -12.23 7.98
CA SER A 245 -9.26 -13.02 9.10
C SER A 245 -10.42 -13.78 9.75
N ARG A 246 -10.09 -14.94 10.28
CA ARG A 246 -10.97 -15.73 11.13
C ARG A 246 -10.28 -15.93 12.47
N ASP A 247 -10.94 -15.61 13.54
CA ASP A 247 -10.51 -15.89 14.89
C ASP A 247 -11.41 -16.94 15.59
N GLU A 248 -11.23 -17.12 16.90
CA GLU A 248 -12.03 -18.04 17.70
C GLU A 248 -13.52 -17.61 17.80
N GLU A 249 -13.83 -16.33 17.59
CA GLU A 249 -15.17 -15.76 17.67
C GLU A 249 -15.93 -15.93 16.35
N GLY A 250 -15.25 -16.11 15.23
CA GLY A 250 -15.83 -16.34 13.92
C GLY A 250 -15.12 -15.65 12.78
N GLN A 251 -15.81 -15.50 11.66
CA GLN A 251 -15.33 -14.75 10.50
C GLN A 251 -15.93 -13.36 10.53
N GLU A 252 -15.06 -12.35 10.45
CA GLU A 252 -15.47 -10.96 10.35
C GLU A 252 -15.96 -10.61 8.95
N VAL A 253 -16.92 -9.69 8.88
CA VAL A 253 -17.37 -9.05 7.64
C VAL A 253 -17.28 -7.55 7.82
N PHE A 254 -16.43 -6.89 7.07
CA PHE A 254 -16.33 -5.43 7.09
C PHE A 254 -17.49 -4.80 6.30
N LEU A 255 -18.15 -3.83 6.91
CA LEU A 255 -19.26 -3.10 6.27
C LEU A 255 -18.79 -1.83 5.53
N GLY A 256 -17.50 -1.64 5.40
CA GLY A 256 -16.88 -0.50 4.74
C GLY A 256 -15.36 -0.56 4.86
N SER A 257 -14.70 0.50 4.43
CA SER A 257 -13.25 0.66 4.57
C SER A 257 -12.91 2.05 5.08
N VAL A 258 -11.72 2.18 5.66
CA VAL A 258 -11.17 3.47 6.06
C VAL A 258 -10.72 4.27 4.84
N GLY A 259 -10.78 5.60 4.94
CA GLY A 259 -10.10 6.48 3.99
C GLY A 259 -8.59 6.36 4.13
N LYS A 260 -7.86 6.41 3.00
CA LYS A 260 -6.40 6.38 2.95
C LYS A 260 -5.89 7.62 2.22
N CYS A 261 -5.07 8.40 2.90
CA CYS A 261 -4.40 9.55 2.32
C CYS A 261 -2.87 9.38 2.43
N MET A 262 -2.15 9.69 1.38
CA MET A 262 -0.68 9.64 1.37
C MET A 262 -0.09 11.04 1.10
N PRO A 263 -0.05 11.91 2.10
CA PRO A 263 0.54 13.24 1.97
C PRO A 263 2.04 13.14 1.69
N VAL A 264 2.50 13.95 0.74
CA VAL A 264 3.92 14.14 0.44
C VAL A 264 4.38 15.44 1.08
N VAL A 265 5.45 15.37 1.84
CA VAL A 265 6.06 16.52 2.50
C VAL A 265 7.39 16.84 1.82
N LEU A 266 7.53 18.05 1.31
CA LEU A 266 8.76 18.58 0.76
C LEU A 266 9.25 19.74 1.64
N VAL A 267 10.48 19.63 2.11
CA VAL A 267 11.15 20.70 2.85
C VAL A 267 12.22 21.36 1.97
N GLN A 268 12.10 22.68 1.80
CA GLN A 268 13.12 23.51 1.19
C GLN A 268 13.85 24.29 2.27
N GLY A 269 15.07 23.88 2.57
CA GLY A 269 16.00 24.57 3.47
C GLY A 269 17.01 25.42 2.70
N ARG A 270 18.22 25.54 3.26
CA ARG A 270 19.31 26.31 2.67
C ARG A 270 20.63 25.54 2.78
N THR A 271 21.35 25.44 1.67
CA THR A 271 22.66 24.78 1.66
C THR A 271 23.74 25.64 2.31
N ALA A 272 24.69 24.98 2.93
CA ALA A 272 25.96 25.54 3.39
C ALA A 272 27.00 24.43 3.43
N HIS A 273 28.28 24.76 3.40
CA HIS A 273 29.31 23.77 3.65
C HIS A 273 29.20 23.23 5.09
N VAL A 274 29.43 21.94 5.34
CA VAL A 274 29.22 21.34 6.69
C VAL A 274 30.05 21.98 7.79
N SER A 275 31.26 22.53 7.46
CA SER A 275 32.06 23.30 8.41
C SER A 275 31.41 24.63 8.84
N ARG A 276 30.35 25.03 8.17
CA ARG A 276 29.57 26.25 8.40
C ARG A 276 28.08 25.89 8.55
N CYS A 277 27.78 24.82 9.28
CA CYS A 277 26.44 24.23 9.38
C CYS A 277 25.37 25.20 9.91
N PHE A 278 25.77 26.20 10.72
CA PHE A 278 24.84 27.23 11.21
C PHE A 278 24.48 28.31 10.18
N ASP A 279 25.16 28.34 9.02
CA ASP A 279 24.80 29.23 7.90
C ASP A 279 23.74 28.62 6.98
N GLY A 280 23.50 27.31 7.12
CA GLY A 280 22.50 26.56 6.36
C GLY A 280 21.24 26.26 7.18
N ILE A 281 20.22 25.73 6.50
CA ILE A 281 19.04 25.11 7.12
C ILE A 281 18.96 23.70 6.57
N ASN A 282 19.23 22.71 7.41
CA ASN A 282 19.19 21.32 7.00
C ASN A 282 17.75 20.83 6.83
N ALA A 283 17.34 20.64 5.59
CA ALA A 283 15.99 20.18 5.27
C ALA A 283 15.65 18.80 5.89
N VAL A 284 16.66 17.90 5.98
CA VAL A 284 16.48 16.60 6.66
C VAL A 284 16.22 16.79 8.15
N GLY A 285 16.88 17.77 8.79
CA GLY A 285 16.67 18.07 10.21
C GLY A 285 15.28 18.61 10.50
N VAL A 286 14.72 19.44 9.61
CA VAL A 286 13.34 19.93 9.71
C VAL A 286 12.35 18.78 9.47
N LEU A 287 12.54 17.99 8.42
CA LEU A 287 11.69 16.85 8.10
C LEU A 287 11.73 15.81 9.22
N GLY A 288 12.89 15.60 9.87
CA GLY A 288 13.01 14.69 11.02
C GLY A 288 12.20 15.12 12.23
N ARG A 289 12.06 16.44 12.46
CA ARG A 289 11.15 16.93 13.51
C ARG A 289 9.68 16.77 13.15
N MET A 290 9.34 16.86 11.87
CA MET A 290 8.00 16.57 11.42
C MET A 290 7.68 15.07 11.57
N PHE A 291 8.63 14.20 11.23
CA PHE A 291 8.54 12.77 11.49
C PHE A 291 8.28 12.49 12.98
N GLU A 292 9.10 13.04 13.88
CA GLU A 292 8.95 12.86 15.34
C GLU A 292 7.55 13.25 15.85
N LYS A 293 6.92 14.24 15.24
CA LYS A 293 5.59 14.73 15.64
C LYS A 293 4.43 13.90 15.09
N THR A 294 4.62 13.27 13.94
CA THR A 294 3.52 12.65 13.21
C THR A 294 3.58 11.13 13.20
N GLU A 295 4.79 10.52 13.27
CA GLU A 295 4.94 9.07 13.33
C GLU A 295 4.25 8.50 14.56
N LEU A 296 3.32 7.56 14.35
CA LEU A 296 2.52 6.91 15.40
C LEU A 296 1.77 7.89 16.31
N SER A 297 1.48 9.10 15.84
CA SER A 297 0.81 10.12 16.65
C SER A 297 -0.69 9.83 16.78
N ALA A 298 -1.13 9.62 18.01
CA ALA A 298 -2.55 9.41 18.34
C ALA A 298 -3.44 10.63 18.00
N GLU A 299 -2.86 11.83 17.81
CA GLU A 299 -3.62 13.03 17.42
C GLU A 299 -4.21 12.93 15.99
N PHE A 300 -3.64 12.05 15.18
CA PHE A 300 -4.15 11.75 13.83
C PHE A 300 -5.06 10.52 13.80
N ALA A 301 -5.12 9.75 14.89
CA ALA A 301 -6.00 8.59 14.97
C ALA A 301 -7.45 9.06 15.15
N GLU A 302 -8.35 8.48 14.40
CA GLU A 302 -9.78 8.75 14.53
C GLU A 302 -10.51 7.57 15.14
N MET A 303 -11.57 7.87 15.86
CA MET A 303 -12.50 6.88 16.41
C MET A 303 -13.88 7.07 15.82
N PHE A 304 -14.51 5.98 15.40
CA PHE A 304 -15.85 5.98 14.91
C PHE A 304 -16.55 4.66 15.25
N ASP A 305 -17.68 4.75 15.91
CA ASP A 305 -18.55 3.61 16.29
C ASP A 305 -17.85 2.46 17.02
N GLY A 306 -16.86 2.83 17.87
CA GLY A 306 -16.06 1.87 18.62
C GLY A 306 -14.79 1.37 17.93
N GLU A 307 -14.61 1.69 16.66
CA GLU A 307 -13.40 1.37 15.89
C GLU A 307 -12.39 2.51 15.90
N VAL A 308 -11.12 2.18 15.71
CA VAL A 308 -10.01 3.14 15.74
C VAL A 308 -9.17 3.00 14.47
N CYS A 309 -9.00 4.10 13.73
CA CYS A 309 -7.98 4.17 12.70
C CYS A 309 -6.59 4.16 13.33
N MET A 310 -5.69 3.34 12.78
CA MET A 310 -4.29 3.35 13.22
C MET A 310 -3.63 4.70 12.92
N PRO A 311 -2.69 5.15 13.78
CA PRO A 311 -2.00 6.41 13.59
C PRO A 311 -1.13 6.39 12.33
N PRO A 312 -0.66 7.56 11.86
CA PRO A 312 0.17 7.67 10.67
C PRO A 312 1.48 6.91 10.76
N THR A 313 1.96 6.43 9.63
CA THR A 313 3.28 5.82 9.48
C THR A 313 3.98 6.38 8.26
N TRP A 314 5.25 6.81 8.42
CA TRP A 314 6.07 7.26 7.31
C TRP A 314 6.59 6.08 6.49
N LEU A 315 6.37 6.15 5.19
CA LEU A 315 6.78 5.12 4.22
C LEU A 315 8.07 5.49 3.48
N ASN A 316 8.40 6.78 3.45
CA ASN A 316 9.65 7.25 2.84
C ASN A 316 10.15 8.52 3.55
N PHE A 317 11.47 8.62 3.67
CA PHE A 317 12.13 9.74 4.33
C PHE A 317 13.57 9.85 3.82
N ARG A 318 13.88 10.88 3.03
CA ARG A 318 15.24 11.05 2.50
C ARG A 318 15.56 12.49 2.08
N ASP A 319 16.85 12.79 1.92
CA ASP A 319 17.26 13.99 1.19
C ASP A 319 16.97 13.86 -0.32
N ARG A 320 17.12 14.96 -1.03
CA ARG A 320 16.93 15.03 -2.49
C ARG A 320 18.24 15.38 -3.22
N LYS A 321 19.40 15.09 -2.62
CA LYS A 321 20.68 15.19 -3.32
C LYS A 321 20.78 14.11 -4.39
N ARG A 322 21.35 14.46 -5.53
CA ARG A 322 21.62 13.51 -6.61
C ARG A 322 22.94 12.79 -6.42
N GLU A 323 23.93 13.50 -5.85
CA GLU A 323 25.28 13.03 -5.63
C GLU A 323 25.77 13.44 -4.24
N TYR A 324 26.76 12.73 -3.71
CA TYR A 324 27.39 13.10 -2.46
C TYR A 324 28.21 14.38 -2.64
N ASP A 325 28.02 15.32 -1.74
CA ASP A 325 28.86 16.49 -1.54
C ASP A 325 28.95 16.83 -0.04
N VAL A 326 29.95 17.67 0.34
CA VAL A 326 30.19 18.07 1.73
C VAL A 326 29.33 19.30 2.09
N SER A 327 28.03 19.25 1.82
CA SER A 327 27.10 20.35 2.12
C SER A 327 25.88 19.90 2.92
N VAL A 328 25.29 20.86 3.61
CA VAL A 328 23.99 20.71 4.29
C VAL A 328 22.91 20.48 3.24
N PRO A 329 22.08 19.42 3.34
CA PRO A 329 20.98 19.17 2.41
C PRO A 329 19.97 20.32 2.38
N ALA A 330 19.82 20.94 1.20
CA ALA A 330 18.86 22.02 1.01
C ALA A 330 17.43 21.53 0.76
N ARG A 331 17.26 20.25 0.37
CA ARG A 331 15.96 19.67 0.10
C ARG A 331 15.86 18.29 0.74
N ALA A 332 14.70 18.01 1.32
CA ALA A 332 14.32 16.70 1.80
C ALA A 332 12.85 16.46 1.48
N ALA A 333 12.48 15.22 1.26
CA ALA A 333 11.11 14.84 1.03
C ALA A 333 10.82 13.49 1.67
N GLY A 334 9.57 13.26 1.98
CA GLY A 334 9.05 12.00 2.43
C GLY A 334 7.54 11.96 2.27
N TYR A 335 6.96 10.80 2.49
CA TYR A 335 5.52 10.63 2.51
C TYR A 335 5.12 9.66 3.60
N LEU A 336 3.91 9.87 4.10
CA LEU A 336 3.32 9.08 5.17
C LEU A 336 1.95 8.56 4.75
N ASN A 337 1.51 7.48 5.38
CA ASN A 337 0.15 6.96 5.25
C ASN A 337 -0.69 7.52 6.41
N VAL A 338 -1.84 8.08 6.11
CA VAL A 338 -2.84 8.55 7.08
C VAL A 338 -4.16 7.87 6.78
N LEU A 339 -4.67 7.13 7.77
CA LEU A 339 -5.99 6.52 7.72
C LEU A 339 -7.01 7.44 8.38
N SER A 340 -8.24 7.49 7.85
CA SER A 340 -9.30 8.33 8.41
C SER A 340 -10.68 7.71 8.20
N PHE A 341 -11.61 7.96 9.13
CA PHE A 341 -13.03 7.66 8.96
C PHE A 341 -13.79 8.86 8.40
N ARG A 342 -13.40 10.06 8.79
CA ARG A 342 -14.16 11.29 8.50
C ARG A 342 -13.32 12.42 7.94
N SER A 343 -12.07 12.55 8.38
CA SER A 343 -11.21 13.64 7.90
C SER A 343 -10.91 13.53 6.42
N GLY A 344 -11.23 14.57 5.69
CA GLY A 344 -10.84 14.72 4.29
C GLY A 344 -9.38 15.14 4.12
N PRO A 345 -8.87 15.13 2.87
CA PRO A 345 -7.50 15.54 2.58
C PRO A 345 -7.15 16.95 3.07
N GLU A 346 -8.10 17.87 3.03
CA GLU A 346 -7.92 19.27 3.44
C GLU A 346 -7.65 19.37 4.96
N GLU A 347 -8.40 18.63 5.78
CA GLU A 347 -8.19 18.62 7.23
C GLU A 347 -6.86 17.96 7.60
N ILE A 348 -6.49 16.88 6.92
CA ILE A 348 -5.19 16.21 7.11
C ILE A 348 -4.04 17.16 6.74
N ILE A 349 -4.15 17.88 5.62
CA ILE A 349 -3.15 18.86 5.20
C ILE A 349 -3.03 19.99 6.21
N GLU A 350 -4.14 20.48 6.80
CA GLU A 350 -4.09 21.55 7.79
C GLU A 350 -3.41 21.10 9.09
N LYS A 351 -3.71 19.92 9.60
CA LYS A 351 -2.99 19.34 10.74
C LYS A 351 -1.48 19.19 10.44
N LEU A 352 -1.13 18.72 9.24
CA LEU A 352 0.27 18.62 8.81
C LEU A 352 0.93 19.98 8.65
N ARG A 353 0.19 21.02 8.26
CA ARG A 353 0.66 22.40 8.20
C ARG A 353 1.09 22.90 9.57
N GLU A 354 0.26 22.69 10.60
CA GLU A 354 0.57 23.04 11.98
C GLU A 354 1.84 22.32 12.45
N CYS A 355 1.94 21.00 12.24
CA CYS A 355 3.14 20.22 12.52
C CYS A 355 4.37 20.77 11.77
N GLY A 356 4.21 21.21 10.53
CA GLY A 356 5.27 21.81 9.72
C GLY A 356 5.78 23.11 10.29
N TYR A 357 4.90 24.00 10.74
CA TYR A 357 5.28 25.24 11.41
C TYR A 357 6.05 24.98 12.70
N GLU A 358 5.56 24.07 13.54
CA GLU A 358 6.23 23.70 14.79
C GLU A 358 7.59 23.01 14.54
N ALA A 359 7.65 22.11 13.56
CA ALA A 359 8.89 21.41 13.21
C ALA A 359 9.96 22.39 12.75
N PHE A 360 9.59 23.35 11.90
CA PHE A 360 10.53 24.35 11.37
C PHE A 360 10.98 25.32 12.48
N SER A 361 10.04 25.89 13.23
CA SER A 361 10.35 26.77 14.36
C SER A 361 11.25 26.09 15.38
N GLY A 362 10.91 24.86 15.79
CA GLY A 362 11.71 24.11 16.75
C GLY A 362 13.11 23.73 16.20
N TYR A 363 13.26 23.57 14.87
CA TYR A 363 14.59 23.38 14.29
C TYR A 363 15.44 24.65 14.40
N ILE A 364 14.87 25.82 14.11
CA ILE A 364 15.57 27.11 14.22
C ILE A 364 15.94 27.39 15.68
N ASP A 365 15.02 27.18 16.63
CA ASP A 365 15.27 27.37 18.06
C ASP A 365 16.43 26.48 18.53
N LYS A 366 16.45 25.20 18.14
CA LYS A 366 17.56 24.29 18.45
C LYS A 366 18.86 24.77 17.85
N MET A 367 18.86 25.18 16.60
CA MET A 367 20.06 25.68 15.92
C MET A 367 20.66 26.89 16.64
N GLU A 368 19.82 27.83 17.10
CA GLU A 368 20.27 28.99 17.86
C GLU A 368 20.81 28.61 19.25
N GLU A 369 20.14 27.70 19.94
CA GLU A 369 20.57 27.20 21.24
C GLU A 369 21.95 26.55 21.17
N GLU A 370 22.14 25.64 20.23
CA GLU A 370 23.42 24.94 20.04
C GLU A 370 24.53 25.89 19.59
N ARG A 371 24.23 26.88 18.77
CA ARG A 371 25.17 27.94 18.41
C ARG A 371 25.62 28.72 19.63
N LYS A 372 24.70 29.16 20.51
CA LYS A 372 25.01 29.87 21.76
C LYS A 372 25.86 29.01 22.70
N LYS A 373 25.55 27.72 22.85
CA LYS A 373 26.35 26.78 23.65
C LYS A 373 27.78 26.66 23.12
N LEU A 374 27.95 26.60 21.80
CA LEU A 374 29.28 26.53 21.19
C LEU A 374 30.05 27.84 21.34
N GLU A 375 29.42 28.99 21.17
CA GLU A 375 30.01 30.32 21.38
C GLU A 375 30.49 30.47 22.84
N GLY A 376 29.71 29.99 23.81
CA GLY A 376 30.12 29.97 25.23
C GLY A 376 31.34 29.10 25.51
N LYS A 377 31.53 27.98 24.78
CA LYS A 377 32.70 27.09 24.88
C LYS A 377 33.99 27.73 24.31
N LEU A 378 33.85 28.64 23.39
CA LEU A 378 34.94 29.28 22.67
C LEU A 378 35.57 30.47 23.43
N CYS A 379 35.20 30.70 24.72
CA CYS A 379 35.74 31.75 25.59
C CYS A 379 35.82 33.13 24.91
N GLY A 380 34.75 33.57 24.28
CA GLY A 380 34.68 34.89 23.62
C GLY A 380 35.25 34.95 22.21
N ARG A 381 35.71 33.86 21.63
CA ARG A 381 35.98 33.79 20.20
C ARG A 381 34.64 33.68 19.46
N ARG A 382 34.29 34.72 18.72
CA ARG A 382 33.07 34.72 17.91
C ARG A 382 33.16 33.65 16.83
N ILE A 383 32.13 32.78 16.73
CA ILE A 383 31.91 32.01 15.50
C ILE A 383 31.66 33.04 14.41
N LEU A 384 32.50 33.00 13.36
CA LEU A 384 32.39 33.96 12.26
C LEU A 384 30.93 34.01 11.78
N ARG A 385 30.23 35.10 12.07
CA ARG A 385 28.99 35.42 11.35
C ARG A 385 29.39 35.68 9.91
N THR A 386 28.89 34.91 9.00
CA THR A 386 28.93 35.29 7.60
C THR A 386 27.82 36.32 7.36
N GLU A 387 28.17 37.33 6.59
CA GLU A 387 27.37 38.51 6.29
C GLU A 387 26.01 38.24 5.60
N ASN A 388 25.60 36.96 5.46
CA ASN A 388 24.46 36.52 4.68
C ASN A 388 23.38 35.72 5.48
N VAL A 389 23.37 35.78 6.81
CA VAL A 389 22.15 35.44 7.54
C VAL A 389 21.26 36.68 7.45
N PRO A 390 20.06 36.61 6.89
CA PRO A 390 19.13 37.74 6.90
C PRO A 390 19.04 38.26 8.33
N GLU A 391 19.26 39.57 8.53
CA GLU A 391 19.15 40.23 9.85
C GLU A 391 17.75 40.06 10.47
N ASP A 392 16.81 39.58 9.69
CA ASP A 392 15.41 39.39 10.01
C ASP A 392 15.14 38.16 10.94
N ILE A 393 16.15 37.29 11.17
CA ILE A 393 16.04 36.16 12.15
C ILE A 393 16.40 36.62 13.58
N GLU A 394 16.75 37.89 13.78
CA GLU A 394 16.90 38.43 15.14
C GLU A 394 15.54 38.58 15.83
N ARG A 395 15.16 37.59 16.64
CA ARG A 395 14.12 37.80 17.64
C ARG A 395 14.56 38.93 18.57
N THR A 396 13.93 40.07 18.46
CA THR A 396 14.03 41.10 19.50
C THR A 396 13.52 40.52 20.82
N ALA A 397 14.30 40.65 21.87
CA ALA A 397 13.94 40.35 23.25
C ALA A 397 12.85 41.36 23.74
N GLY A 398 11.67 41.32 23.17
CA GLY A 398 10.52 42.17 23.45
C GLY A 398 9.36 41.75 22.59
N GLY A 399 8.59 40.85 23.07
CA GLY A 399 7.18 40.52 22.91
C GLY A 399 6.33 40.99 21.71
N GLN A 400 6.89 41.23 20.53
CA GLN A 400 6.13 41.35 19.30
C GLN A 400 6.46 40.19 18.37
N GLU A 401 5.42 39.42 18.00
CA GLU A 401 5.49 38.37 16.97
C GLU A 401 6.04 38.98 15.66
N LYS A 402 7.34 38.72 15.39
CA LYS A 402 7.85 38.91 14.06
C LYS A 402 7.30 37.80 13.17
N LYS A 403 6.74 38.16 12.03
CA LYS A 403 6.37 37.29 10.93
C LYS A 403 7.49 36.28 10.70
N GLN A 404 7.18 34.99 10.82
CA GLN A 404 8.14 33.93 10.59
C GLN A 404 8.59 34.00 9.12
N ASP A 405 9.91 34.01 8.86
CA ASP A 405 10.50 34.08 7.51
C ASP A 405 10.41 32.74 6.74
N PHE A 406 9.48 31.89 7.10
CA PHE A 406 9.20 30.66 6.37
C PHE A 406 7.70 30.46 6.24
N GLU A 407 7.32 29.72 5.23
CA GLU A 407 5.92 29.39 4.95
C GLU A 407 5.73 27.89 4.82
N VAL A 408 4.59 27.40 5.25
CA VAL A 408 4.13 26.04 5.01
C VAL A 408 2.91 26.13 4.09
N LEU A 409 3.05 25.60 2.88
CA LEU A 409 2.06 25.71 1.81
C LEU A 409 1.60 24.33 1.38
N SER A 410 0.33 24.21 1.04
CA SER A 410 -0.14 23.10 0.22
C SER A 410 0.40 23.21 -1.20
N PHE A 411 0.42 22.11 -1.94
CA PHE A 411 0.77 22.15 -3.36
C PHE A 411 -0.18 23.06 -4.17
N ALA A 412 -1.46 23.08 -3.82
CA ALA A 412 -2.45 23.94 -4.49
C ALA A 412 -2.09 25.41 -4.34
N GLU A 413 -1.78 25.87 -3.11
CA GLU A 413 -1.37 27.27 -2.85
C GLU A 413 -0.06 27.62 -3.55
N LEU A 414 0.92 26.69 -3.56
CA LEU A 414 2.17 26.90 -4.28
C LEU A 414 1.94 27.01 -5.79
N ALA A 415 1.10 26.15 -6.36
CA ALA A 415 0.74 26.17 -7.76
C ALA A 415 0.03 27.44 -8.16
N GLU A 416 -0.91 27.94 -7.33
CA GLU A 416 -1.61 29.19 -7.54
C GLU A 416 -0.65 30.38 -7.57
N ARG A 417 0.26 30.48 -6.62
CA ARG A 417 1.30 31.52 -6.61
C ARG A 417 2.24 31.46 -7.83
N CYS A 418 2.52 30.26 -8.32
CA CYS A 418 3.30 30.11 -9.54
C CYS A 418 2.52 30.59 -10.77
N ARG A 419 1.22 30.29 -10.85
CA ARG A 419 0.33 30.78 -11.90
C ARG A 419 0.16 32.30 -11.88
N GLU A 420 0.04 32.88 -10.71
CA GLU A 420 -0.02 34.37 -10.56
C GLU A 420 1.24 35.05 -11.10
N LYS A 421 2.42 34.42 -11.00
CA LYS A 421 3.69 34.96 -11.49
C LYS A 421 3.88 34.76 -12.99
N ASP A 422 3.62 33.55 -13.49
CA ASP A 422 3.76 33.17 -14.91
C ASP A 422 2.89 31.93 -15.17
N SER A 423 1.63 32.16 -15.51
CA SER A 423 0.68 31.07 -15.76
C SER A 423 1.10 30.16 -16.90
N ASP A 424 1.50 30.74 -18.03
CA ASP A 424 1.86 29.93 -19.22
C ASP A 424 3.15 29.15 -19.00
N GLY A 425 4.13 29.75 -18.31
CA GLY A 425 5.38 29.10 -17.94
C GLY A 425 5.15 27.97 -16.98
N PHE A 426 4.29 28.15 -15.96
CA PHE A 426 3.96 27.11 -15.00
C PHE A 426 3.24 25.94 -15.66
N GLU A 427 2.21 26.17 -16.47
CA GLU A 427 1.44 25.10 -17.13
C GLU A 427 2.30 24.33 -18.14
N ARG A 428 3.20 25.01 -18.86
CA ARG A 428 4.16 24.36 -19.75
C ARG A 428 5.13 23.48 -18.97
N PHE A 429 5.74 24.02 -17.90
CA PHE A 429 6.66 23.27 -17.03
C PHE A 429 5.98 22.06 -16.41
N PHE A 430 4.78 22.25 -15.85
CA PHE A 430 4.03 21.16 -15.22
C PHE A 430 3.72 20.03 -16.20
N ARG A 431 3.28 20.39 -17.41
CA ARG A 431 3.01 19.42 -18.48
C ARG A 431 4.27 18.67 -18.91
N GLU A 432 5.38 19.38 -19.06
CA GLU A 432 6.68 18.76 -19.42
C GLU A 432 7.16 17.79 -18.34
N GLN A 433 7.06 18.17 -17.06
CA GLN A 433 7.44 17.29 -15.95
C GLN A 433 6.55 16.05 -15.89
N LYS A 434 5.24 16.23 -16.03
CA LYS A 434 4.28 15.13 -16.09
C LYS A 434 4.61 14.15 -17.21
N THR A 435 4.84 14.64 -18.42
CA THR A 435 5.18 13.81 -19.59
C THR A 435 6.50 13.05 -19.38
N GLN A 436 7.53 13.73 -18.84
CA GLN A 436 8.81 13.07 -18.55
C GLN A 436 8.65 11.97 -17.50
N MET A 437 7.79 12.19 -16.51
CA MET A 437 7.56 11.22 -15.45
C MET A 437 6.78 10.00 -15.97
N GLU A 438 5.73 10.24 -16.76
CA GLU A 438 4.98 9.17 -17.43
C GLU A 438 5.90 8.30 -18.31
N GLN A 439 6.84 8.91 -19.03
CA GLN A 439 7.83 8.18 -19.82
C GLN A 439 8.76 7.31 -18.95
N LYS A 440 9.23 7.83 -17.83
CA LYS A 440 10.06 7.06 -16.89
C LYS A 440 9.32 5.86 -16.31
N ILE A 441 8.05 6.05 -15.97
CA ILE A 441 7.18 4.97 -15.47
C ILE A 441 6.99 3.91 -16.56
N GLN A 442 6.69 4.32 -17.80
CA GLN A 442 6.56 3.41 -18.94
C GLN A 442 7.84 2.62 -19.21
N ASN A 443 9.00 3.23 -19.01
CA ASN A 443 10.30 2.58 -19.19
C ASN A 443 10.72 1.70 -18.00
N GLY A 444 9.93 1.64 -16.93
CA GLY A 444 10.28 0.94 -15.69
C GLY A 444 11.44 1.57 -14.89
N GLU A 445 11.79 2.85 -15.19
CA GLU A 445 12.87 3.56 -14.50
C GLU A 445 12.46 4.04 -13.11
N THR A 446 11.18 4.17 -12.86
CA THR A 446 10.59 4.59 -11.57
C THR A 446 9.12 4.18 -11.52
N ASN A 447 8.55 4.18 -10.33
CA ASN A 447 7.11 4.03 -10.11
C ASN A 447 6.53 5.31 -9.51
N TYR A 448 5.20 5.41 -9.43
CA TYR A 448 4.52 6.60 -8.92
C TYR A 448 5.00 7.12 -7.56
N PRO A 449 5.31 6.30 -6.49
CA PRO A 449 5.81 6.84 -5.23
C PRO A 449 7.21 7.42 -5.31
N GLN A 450 7.98 7.03 -6.30
CA GLN A 450 9.37 7.47 -6.45
C GLN A 450 9.51 8.60 -7.46
N ALA A 451 8.51 8.77 -8.29
CA ALA A 451 8.42 9.82 -9.27
C ALA A 451 8.15 11.19 -8.66
#